data_c38f52a949fe3799868f9401b88fa0b2
#
_entry.id   c38f52a949fe3799868f9401b88fa0b2
#
_cell.length_a   1.000
_cell.length_b   1.000
_cell.length_c   1.000
_cell.angle_alpha   90.00
_cell.angle_beta   90.00
_cell.angle_gamma   90.00
#
_symmetry.space_group_name_H-M   'P 1'
#
loop_
_entity.id
_entity.type
_entity.pdbx_description
1 polymer ?
#
loop_
_entity_poly.entity_id
_entity_poly.type
_entity_poly.pdbx_seq_one_letter_code
_entity_poly.pdbx_strand_id
1 'polypeptide(L)'
;MRFDARTAKQLLPGAHLNIDGCPGLRLEATASRRSWTYRYKSPVDGRMRQIKIGEWPALSIAAAAVEWERLRDQRNAGNDPALTKRQALGTVAVMVQQGDSLTVGDVCAAYLKGHVEHNRKPKGAAEVARMFRTMMGDLAETPAVQLTRERAFTKIDSFRHIPVQASKLRLELGAAWDYALDAGKLPESSPNWWRQIMRGRLRSNGKRIQGQPTGTVKRFLSDAEAGAVINWLPNFSRSVEDALTLYLWTATRGAEIGAMEGREIAEESDGLWWTIPKIKTKNARHENATDLRVPLVGRAEAIVRRRLERYGKGWLFPAERGGPMQQKVFGTAVHFHMPYSETKPQQVRPRLAVTHWAPHDLRRTARTMLAALGCPYEIGEAIIGHMLPGVGGVYNRHDYDAERRQWLSKLSAKLEAVSQAHVR
;
A
#
# COMPACT_ATOMS: atom_id res chain seq x y z
N MET A 1 47.45 -0.27 -9.45
CA MET A 1 46.97 -1.68 -9.56
C MET A 1 45.53 -1.67 -10.05
N ARG A 2 45.19 -2.42 -11.09
CA ARG A 2 43.79 -2.57 -11.50
C ARG A 2 43.02 -3.16 -10.33
N PHE A 3 41.86 -2.60 -10.02
CA PHE A 3 41.00 -3.10 -8.93
C PHE A 3 40.59 -4.55 -9.21
N ASP A 4 40.85 -5.42 -8.22
CA ASP A 4 40.39 -6.80 -8.21
C ASP A 4 39.59 -7.09 -6.93
N ALA A 5 38.39 -7.62 -7.10
CA ALA A 5 37.48 -7.89 -5.99
C ALA A 5 37.99 -9.00 -5.03
N ARG A 6 38.82 -9.94 -5.52
CA ARG A 6 39.44 -10.97 -4.67
C ARG A 6 40.46 -10.34 -3.73
N THR A 7 41.35 -9.52 -4.29
CA THR A 7 42.34 -8.75 -3.53
C THR A 7 41.66 -7.82 -2.53
N ALA A 8 40.58 -7.15 -2.92
CA ALA A 8 39.80 -6.29 -2.03
C ALA A 8 39.19 -7.07 -0.85
N LYS A 9 38.72 -8.31 -1.06
CA LYS A 9 38.19 -9.18 0.02
C LYS A 9 39.28 -9.63 1.00
N GLN A 10 40.49 -9.82 0.52
CA GLN A 10 41.64 -10.33 1.31
C GLN A 10 42.45 -9.22 1.97
N LEU A 11 42.09 -7.95 1.76
CA LEU A 11 42.80 -6.83 2.32
C LEU A 11 42.79 -6.88 3.86
N LEU A 12 43.94 -6.94 4.47
CA LEU A 12 44.12 -7.03 5.93
C LEU A 12 43.74 -5.71 6.63
N PRO A 13 43.23 -5.76 7.85
CA PRO A 13 43.01 -4.54 8.65
C PRO A 13 44.27 -3.63 8.73
N GLY A 14 44.11 -2.34 8.47
CA GLY A 14 45.18 -1.39 8.39
C GLY A 14 45.87 -1.23 7.05
N ALA A 15 45.64 -2.19 6.11
CA ALA A 15 46.15 -2.08 4.76
C ALA A 15 45.21 -1.27 3.84
N HIS A 16 45.77 -0.78 2.74
CA HIS A 16 45.01 -0.06 1.72
C HIS A 16 45.44 -0.47 0.30
N LEU A 17 44.50 -0.35 -0.63
CA LEU A 17 44.72 -0.59 -2.05
C LEU A 17 44.53 0.74 -2.81
N ASN A 18 45.59 1.23 -3.48
CA ASN A 18 45.49 2.40 -4.37
C ASN A 18 44.92 2.01 -5.71
N ILE A 19 44.06 2.86 -6.29
CA ILE A 19 43.39 2.62 -7.55
C ILE A 19 44.12 3.32 -8.69
N ASP A 20 44.54 2.57 -9.73
CA ASP A 20 45.18 3.11 -10.91
C ASP A 20 44.23 4.05 -11.67
N GLY A 21 44.78 5.12 -12.18
CA GLY A 21 44.03 6.16 -12.89
C GLY A 21 43.26 7.13 -12.00
N CYS A 22 43.18 6.86 -10.66
CA CYS A 22 42.49 7.71 -9.68
C CYS A 22 43.45 8.15 -8.55
N PRO A 23 44.34 9.10 -8.78
CA PRO A 23 45.35 9.51 -7.78
C PRO A 23 44.73 9.93 -6.43
N GLY A 24 45.13 9.20 -5.38
CA GLY A 24 44.61 9.41 -4.03
C GLY A 24 43.33 8.68 -3.68
N LEU A 25 42.65 8.05 -4.64
CA LEU A 25 41.55 7.12 -4.37
C LEU A 25 42.11 5.79 -3.88
N ARG A 26 41.64 5.33 -2.73
CA ARG A 26 42.08 4.05 -2.17
C ARG A 26 40.94 3.33 -1.43
N LEU A 27 41.04 2.00 -1.38
CA LEU A 27 40.22 1.17 -0.53
C LEU A 27 40.99 0.87 0.76
N GLU A 28 40.49 1.30 1.89
CA GLU A 28 41.08 1.06 3.22
C GLU A 28 40.29 -0.06 3.93
N ALA A 29 41.00 -0.96 4.59
CA ALA A 29 40.40 -2.02 5.41
C ALA A 29 40.57 -1.70 6.92
N THR A 30 39.47 -1.86 7.64
CA THR A 30 39.47 -1.96 9.12
C THR A 30 39.11 -3.39 9.50
N ALA A 31 39.10 -3.70 10.80
CA ALA A 31 38.72 -5.04 11.30
C ALA A 31 37.30 -5.48 10.83
N SER A 32 36.35 -4.55 10.64
CA SER A 32 34.96 -4.84 10.34
C SER A 32 34.47 -4.37 8.96
N ARG A 33 35.20 -3.50 8.26
CA ARG A 33 34.73 -2.90 7.00
C ARG A 33 35.85 -2.44 6.09
N ARG A 34 35.50 -2.25 4.81
CA ARG A 34 36.36 -1.70 3.78
C ARG A 34 35.70 -0.44 3.23
N SER A 35 36.46 0.67 3.21
CA SER A 35 35.94 1.98 2.86
C SER A 35 36.72 2.62 1.72
N TRP A 36 36.03 3.17 0.75
CA TRP A 36 36.60 4.05 -0.25
C TRP A 36 36.95 5.38 0.39
N THR A 37 38.17 5.82 0.20
CA THR A 37 38.70 7.10 0.74
C THR A 37 39.46 7.84 -0.33
N TYR A 38 39.35 9.18 -0.32
CA TYR A 38 40.17 10.06 -1.15
C TYR A 38 41.13 10.81 -0.29
N ARG A 39 42.44 10.61 -0.51
CA ARG A 39 43.51 11.30 0.16
C ARG A 39 44.14 12.32 -0.80
N TYR A 40 44.22 13.57 -0.36
CA TYR A 40 44.67 14.68 -1.18
C TYR A 40 45.37 15.74 -0.37
N LYS A 41 46.17 16.61 -1.02
CA LYS A 41 46.74 17.82 -0.44
C LYS A 41 45.70 18.94 -0.57
N SER A 42 45.35 19.54 0.57
CA SER A 42 44.39 20.65 0.63
C SER A 42 44.88 21.85 -0.19
N PRO A 43 44.04 22.44 -1.02
CA PRO A 43 44.36 23.64 -1.79
C PRO A 43 44.43 24.90 -0.90
N VAL A 44 43.83 24.84 0.31
CA VAL A 44 43.70 25.99 1.21
C VAL A 44 44.93 26.16 2.13
N ASP A 45 45.40 25.05 2.70
CA ASP A 45 46.48 25.10 3.71
C ASP A 45 47.65 24.14 3.43
N GLY A 46 47.64 23.46 2.30
CA GLY A 46 48.67 22.51 1.86
C GLY A 46 48.78 21.23 2.70
N ARG A 47 47.94 21.01 3.71
CA ARG A 47 47.96 19.81 4.54
C ARG A 47 47.37 18.61 3.86
N MET A 48 47.87 17.42 4.21
CA MET A 48 47.27 16.17 3.72
C MET A 48 45.94 15.91 4.42
N ARG A 49 44.89 15.73 3.66
CA ARG A 49 43.54 15.41 4.15
C ARG A 49 42.99 14.15 3.52
N GLN A 50 41.99 13.61 4.14
CA GLN A 50 41.29 12.40 3.70
C GLN A 50 39.79 12.55 3.88
N ILE A 51 39.03 12.12 2.89
CA ILE A 51 37.58 12.11 2.95
C ILE A 51 37.07 10.71 2.63
N LYS A 52 36.12 10.18 3.41
CA LYS A 52 35.44 8.93 3.16
C LYS A 52 34.38 9.16 2.09
N ILE A 53 34.41 8.35 1.02
CA ILE A 53 33.48 8.35 -0.09
C ILE A 53 32.31 7.38 0.19
N GLY A 54 32.62 6.13 0.59
CA GLY A 54 31.60 5.12 0.85
C GLY A 54 32.19 3.81 1.34
N GLU A 55 31.34 2.78 1.43
CA GLU A 55 31.77 1.45 1.88
C GLU A 55 31.66 0.42 0.74
N TRP A 56 32.71 -0.36 0.56
CA TRP A 56 32.71 -1.52 -0.35
C TRP A 56 32.17 -2.75 0.39
N PRO A 57 31.36 -3.63 -0.24
CA PRO A 57 30.93 -3.64 -1.63
C PRO A 57 29.64 -2.83 -1.92
N ALA A 58 29.06 -2.16 -0.95
CA ALA A 58 27.82 -1.37 -1.13
C ALA A 58 27.99 -0.26 -2.20
N LEU A 59 29.19 0.35 -2.28
CA LEU A 59 29.55 1.25 -3.33
C LEU A 59 30.57 0.57 -4.25
N SER A 60 30.24 0.42 -5.56
CA SER A 60 31.11 -0.17 -6.57
C SER A 60 32.33 0.72 -6.83
N ILE A 61 33.39 0.14 -7.45
CA ILE A 61 34.57 0.91 -7.88
C ILE A 61 34.19 2.02 -8.87
N ALA A 62 33.27 1.75 -9.80
CA ALA A 62 32.84 2.74 -10.79
C ALA A 62 32.13 3.93 -10.11
N ALA A 63 31.23 3.67 -9.17
CA ALA A 63 30.56 4.72 -8.41
C ALA A 63 31.53 5.50 -7.48
N ALA A 64 32.51 4.82 -6.90
CA ALA A 64 33.56 5.46 -6.11
C ALA A 64 34.47 6.35 -6.97
N ALA A 65 34.77 5.97 -8.22
CA ALA A 65 35.56 6.76 -9.15
C ALA A 65 34.81 8.04 -9.60
N VAL A 66 33.51 7.97 -9.85
CA VAL A 66 32.69 9.14 -10.17
C VAL A 66 32.69 10.15 -9.02
N GLU A 67 32.49 9.68 -7.79
CA GLU A 67 32.50 10.56 -6.62
C GLU A 67 33.92 11.12 -6.32
N TRP A 68 34.95 10.32 -6.54
CA TRP A 68 36.34 10.78 -6.47
C TRP A 68 36.60 11.89 -7.50
N GLU A 69 36.12 11.76 -8.74
CA GLU A 69 36.29 12.76 -9.79
C GLU A 69 35.65 14.10 -9.38
N ARG A 70 34.41 14.04 -8.89
CA ARG A 70 33.69 15.21 -8.35
C ARG A 70 34.48 15.90 -7.23
N LEU A 71 35.03 15.15 -6.27
CA LEU A 71 35.81 15.68 -5.15
C LEU A 71 37.15 16.24 -5.63
N ARG A 72 37.76 15.61 -6.64
CA ARG A 72 39.01 16.11 -7.28
C ARG A 72 38.78 17.45 -7.98
N ASP A 73 37.66 17.57 -8.69
CA ASP A 73 37.30 18.79 -9.40
C ASP A 73 37.03 19.94 -8.42
N GLN A 74 36.36 19.69 -7.28
CA GLN A 74 36.22 20.64 -6.19
C GLN A 74 37.58 21.12 -5.66
N ARG A 75 38.50 20.17 -5.43
CA ARG A 75 39.87 20.51 -4.99
C ARG A 75 40.61 21.35 -6.03
N ASN A 76 40.50 20.99 -7.30
CA ASN A 76 41.16 21.71 -8.42
C ASN A 76 40.61 23.13 -8.60
N ALA A 77 39.32 23.31 -8.29
CA ALA A 77 38.67 24.64 -8.24
C ALA A 77 39.07 25.47 -7.00
N GLY A 78 40.05 25.02 -6.17
CA GLY A 78 40.49 25.74 -5.00
C GLY A 78 39.68 25.50 -3.71
N ASN A 79 38.63 24.67 -3.79
CA ASN A 79 37.82 24.37 -2.62
C ASN A 79 38.31 23.08 -1.94
N ASP A 80 38.36 23.08 -0.61
CA ASP A 80 38.74 21.88 0.13
C ASP A 80 37.50 21.02 0.43
N PRO A 81 37.35 19.83 -0.18
CA PRO A 81 36.18 18.99 0.00
C PRO A 81 35.89 18.58 1.45
N ALA A 82 36.93 18.38 2.28
CA ALA A 82 36.78 18.05 3.69
C ALA A 82 36.31 19.24 4.53
N LEU A 83 36.80 20.44 4.20
CA LEU A 83 36.35 21.67 4.84
C LEU A 83 34.93 22.04 4.41
N THR A 84 34.61 21.94 3.13
CA THR A 84 33.28 22.16 2.61
C THR A 84 32.26 21.23 3.29
N LYS A 85 32.59 19.93 3.41
CA LYS A 85 31.75 18.95 4.14
C LYS A 85 31.62 19.32 5.63
N ARG A 86 32.69 19.80 6.25
CA ARG A 86 32.69 20.24 7.66
C ARG A 86 31.91 21.54 7.86
N GLN A 87 32.01 22.48 6.91
CA GLN A 87 31.24 23.72 6.90
C GLN A 87 29.73 23.44 6.69
N ALA A 88 29.37 22.54 5.77
CA ALA A 88 28.00 22.12 5.60
C ALA A 88 27.41 21.47 6.88
N LEU A 89 28.20 20.67 7.60
CA LEU A 89 27.82 20.13 8.90
C LEU A 89 27.79 21.25 9.99
N GLY A 90 28.66 22.22 9.92
CA GLY A 90 28.68 23.40 10.82
C GLY A 90 27.53 24.35 10.56
N THR A 91 27.15 24.58 9.29
CA THR A 91 25.99 25.39 8.90
C THR A 91 24.67 24.72 9.37
N VAL A 92 24.60 23.41 9.32
CA VAL A 92 23.48 22.65 9.93
C VAL A 92 23.43 22.84 11.44
N ALA A 93 24.61 22.86 12.13
CA ALA A 93 24.69 23.12 13.58
C ALA A 93 24.31 24.58 13.92
N VAL A 94 24.65 25.55 13.08
CA VAL A 94 24.27 26.96 13.25
C VAL A 94 22.77 27.20 12.97
N MET A 95 22.18 26.54 11.95
CA MET A 95 20.74 26.57 11.72
C MET A 95 19.95 25.97 12.88
N VAL A 96 20.51 24.94 13.53
CA VAL A 96 19.91 24.31 14.73
C VAL A 96 19.93 25.29 15.93
N GLN A 97 20.93 26.19 16.02
CA GLN A 97 21.01 27.20 17.09
C GLN A 97 20.10 28.41 16.88
N GLN A 98 19.62 28.67 15.68
CA GLN A 98 18.81 29.87 15.37
C GLN A 98 17.28 29.66 15.46
N GLY A 99 16.78 28.55 16.04
CA GLY A 99 15.36 28.39 16.37
C GLY A 99 14.40 28.13 15.19
N ASP A 100 14.84 28.21 13.94
CA ASP A 100 14.04 28.04 12.73
C ASP A 100 14.22 26.66 12.05
N SER A 101 14.72 25.67 12.76
CA SER A 101 14.87 24.34 12.17
C SER A 101 13.53 23.62 12.11
N LEU A 102 13.08 23.29 10.89
CA LEU A 102 11.88 22.47 10.68
C LEU A 102 11.92 21.22 11.55
N THR A 103 10.83 20.98 12.28
CA THR A 103 10.64 19.77 13.03
C THR A 103 10.21 18.62 12.11
N VAL A 104 10.25 17.39 12.60
CA VAL A 104 9.69 16.22 11.88
C VAL A 104 8.19 16.41 11.65
N GLY A 105 7.49 17.07 12.58
CA GLY A 105 6.08 17.45 12.45
C GLY A 105 5.84 18.41 11.27
N ASP A 106 6.70 19.43 11.15
CA ASP A 106 6.60 20.40 10.03
C ASP A 106 6.84 19.75 8.67
N VAL A 107 7.79 18.81 8.59
CA VAL A 107 8.03 18.00 7.38
C VAL A 107 6.79 17.20 7.01
N CYS A 108 6.14 16.56 7.99
CA CYS A 108 4.91 15.83 7.78
C CYS A 108 3.74 16.75 7.36
N ALA A 109 3.61 17.91 7.98
CA ALA A 109 2.57 18.88 7.65
C ALA A 109 2.75 19.46 6.23
N ALA A 110 3.98 19.76 5.85
CA ALA A 110 4.30 20.23 4.50
C ALA A 110 3.95 19.18 3.44
N TYR A 111 4.31 17.93 3.66
CA TYR A 111 3.94 16.81 2.78
C TYR A 111 2.42 16.58 2.70
N LEU A 112 1.74 16.64 3.86
CA LEU A 112 0.29 16.48 3.91
C LEU A 112 -0.40 17.53 3.05
N LYS A 113 -0.08 18.80 3.26
CA LYS A 113 -0.68 19.93 2.55
C LYS A 113 -0.25 20.00 1.08
N GLY A 114 1.04 19.85 0.79
CA GLY A 114 1.60 20.05 -0.55
C GLY A 114 1.44 18.86 -1.49
N HIS A 115 1.24 17.65 -0.97
CA HIS A 115 1.15 16.45 -1.81
C HIS A 115 -0.08 15.58 -1.52
N VAL A 116 -0.32 15.22 -0.25
CA VAL A 116 -1.34 14.21 0.07
C VAL A 116 -2.74 14.70 -0.20
N GLU A 117 -3.07 15.93 0.22
CA GLU A 117 -4.40 16.52 0.04
C GLU A 117 -4.75 16.74 -1.43
N HIS A 118 -3.76 17.01 -2.28
CA HIS A 118 -3.98 17.21 -3.72
C HIS A 118 -4.10 15.89 -4.49
N ASN A 119 -3.38 14.84 -4.06
CA ASN A 119 -3.23 13.62 -4.85
C ASN A 119 -4.02 12.43 -4.32
N ARG A 120 -4.66 12.53 -3.13
CA ARG A 120 -5.43 11.44 -2.54
C ARG A 120 -6.90 11.82 -2.33
N LYS A 121 -7.76 10.81 -2.37
CA LYS A 121 -9.17 11.01 -1.97
C LYS A 121 -9.23 11.50 -0.51
N PRO A 122 -10.21 12.36 -0.12
CA PRO A 122 -10.30 12.96 1.22
C PRO A 122 -10.15 11.97 2.36
N LYS A 123 -10.75 10.77 2.25
CA LYS A 123 -10.61 9.70 3.26
C LYS A 123 -9.17 9.20 3.38
N GLY A 124 -8.42 9.13 2.29
CA GLY A 124 -7.02 8.73 2.29
C GLY A 124 -6.12 9.79 2.92
N ALA A 125 -6.36 11.06 2.61
CA ALA A 125 -5.65 12.18 3.21
C ALA A 125 -5.92 12.27 4.73
N ALA A 126 -7.17 12.14 5.15
CA ALA A 126 -7.55 12.12 6.56
C ALA A 126 -6.89 10.96 7.34
N GLU A 127 -6.71 9.79 6.71
CA GLU A 127 -6.01 8.65 7.36
C GLU A 127 -4.52 8.93 7.54
N VAL A 128 -3.82 9.57 6.57
CA VAL A 128 -2.43 9.97 6.73
C VAL A 128 -2.30 11.03 7.83
N ALA A 129 -3.16 12.04 7.82
CA ALA A 129 -3.20 13.08 8.86
C ALA A 129 -3.42 12.47 10.26
N ARG A 130 -4.39 11.54 10.38
CA ARG A 130 -4.65 10.82 11.63
C ARG A 130 -3.40 10.06 12.09
N MET A 131 -2.75 9.35 11.18
CA MET A 131 -1.57 8.54 11.49
C MET A 131 -0.41 9.41 12.00
N PHE A 132 -0.13 10.54 11.35
CA PHE A 132 0.88 11.48 11.84
C PHE A 132 0.51 12.03 13.22
N ARG A 133 -0.73 12.48 13.40
CA ARG A 133 -1.19 13.03 14.69
C ARG A 133 -1.12 12.02 15.84
N THR A 134 -1.48 10.74 15.60
CA THR A 134 -1.63 9.74 16.67
C THR A 134 -0.39 8.89 16.91
N MET A 135 0.54 8.82 15.95
CA MET A 135 1.68 7.90 16.03
C MET A 135 3.04 8.61 16.13
N MET A 136 3.10 9.92 15.91
CA MET A 136 4.37 10.63 15.99
C MET A 136 4.82 10.90 17.45
N GLY A 137 3.89 11.36 18.31
CA GLY A 137 4.19 11.74 19.69
C GLY A 137 5.32 12.77 19.76
N ASP A 138 6.24 12.59 20.70
CA ASP A 138 7.42 13.44 20.94
C ASP A 138 8.35 13.60 19.74
N LEU A 139 8.30 12.65 18.79
CA LEU A 139 9.12 12.75 17.59
C LEU A 139 8.71 13.94 16.71
N ALA A 140 7.46 14.38 16.79
CA ALA A 140 6.97 15.51 15.99
C ALA A 140 7.75 16.80 16.27
N GLU A 141 8.12 17.03 17.54
CA GLU A 141 8.86 18.22 18.00
C GLU A 141 10.37 18.14 17.77
N THR A 142 10.86 17.00 17.28
CA THR A 142 12.28 16.81 17.03
C THR A 142 12.73 17.62 15.81
N PRO A 143 13.80 18.42 15.86
CA PRO A 143 14.36 19.03 14.67
C PRO A 143 14.74 17.98 13.64
N ALA A 144 14.22 18.12 12.41
CA ALA A 144 14.34 17.10 11.37
C ALA A 144 15.80 16.76 11.05
N VAL A 145 16.69 17.75 11.09
CA VAL A 145 18.14 17.58 10.84
C VAL A 145 18.86 16.80 11.96
N GLN A 146 18.27 16.73 13.16
CA GLN A 146 18.79 15.96 14.30
C GLN A 146 18.25 14.54 14.37
N LEU A 147 17.36 14.15 13.46
CA LEU A 147 16.80 12.81 13.45
C LEU A 147 17.89 11.77 13.18
N THR A 148 18.19 10.94 14.18
CA THR A 148 19.13 9.84 14.04
C THR A 148 18.44 8.58 13.52
N ARG A 149 19.24 7.67 12.94
CA ARG A 149 18.75 6.35 12.51
C ARG A 149 18.18 5.54 13.68
N GLU A 150 18.77 5.66 14.86
CA GLU A 150 18.33 4.99 16.08
C GLU A 150 16.95 5.48 16.51
N ARG A 151 16.74 6.81 16.59
CA ARG A 151 15.43 7.38 16.95
C ARG A 151 14.34 6.99 15.95
N ALA A 152 14.65 7.04 14.65
CA ALA A 152 13.73 6.60 13.61
C ALA A 152 13.38 5.10 13.77
N PHE A 153 14.36 4.25 14.03
CA PHE A 153 14.17 2.82 14.27
C PHE A 153 13.30 2.57 15.50
N THR A 154 13.66 3.14 16.65
CA THR A 154 12.94 2.98 17.91
C THR A 154 11.47 3.40 17.77
N LYS A 155 11.21 4.51 17.07
CA LYS A 155 9.83 4.96 16.81
C LYS A 155 9.01 3.96 16.04
N ILE A 156 9.52 3.39 14.97
CA ILE A 156 8.80 2.38 14.19
C ILE A 156 8.68 1.07 14.97
N ASP A 157 9.72 0.68 15.72
CA ASP A 157 9.73 -0.55 16.52
C ASP A 157 8.72 -0.52 17.67
N SER A 158 8.44 0.65 18.25
CA SER A 158 7.39 0.80 19.29
C SER A 158 6.00 0.37 18.80
N PHE A 159 5.76 0.35 17.49
CA PHE A 159 4.53 -0.13 16.85
C PHE A 159 4.66 -1.55 16.28
N ARG A 160 5.65 -2.34 16.71
CA ARG A 160 5.85 -3.72 16.24
C ARG A 160 4.63 -4.62 16.46
N HIS A 161 3.82 -4.35 17.48
CA HIS A 161 2.58 -5.06 17.78
C HIS A 161 1.47 -4.82 16.72
N ILE A 162 1.57 -3.76 15.92
CA ILE A 162 0.68 -3.44 14.80
C ILE A 162 1.49 -3.25 13.49
N PRO A 163 2.17 -4.28 12.98
CA PRO A 163 3.22 -4.16 11.98
C PRO A 163 2.74 -3.57 10.65
N VAL A 164 1.47 -3.76 10.28
CA VAL A 164 0.88 -3.17 9.07
C VAL A 164 0.79 -1.65 9.20
N GLN A 165 0.39 -1.13 10.35
CA GLN A 165 0.33 0.31 10.61
C GLN A 165 1.74 0.91 10.74
N ALA A 166 2.65 0.21 11.43
CA ALA A 166 4.06 0.60 11.50
C ALA A 166 4.70 0.69 10.11
N SER A 167 4.42 -0.26 9.22
CA SER A 167 4.89 -0.23 7.83
C SER A 167 4.33 0.96 7.04
N LYS A 168 3.03 1.25 7.21
CA LYS A 168 2.40 2.43 6.57
C LYS A 168 3.01 3.72 7.08
N LEU A 169 3.14 3.88 8.40
CA LEU A 169 3.78 5.06 8.99
C LEU A 169 5.20 5.25 8.43
N ARG A 170 6.01 4.20 8.42
CA ARG A 170 7.36 4.25 7.86
C ARG A 170 7.39 4.70 6.40
N LEU A 171 6.46 4.22 5.58
CA LEU A 171 6.36 4.58 4.16
C LEU A 171 5.93 6.03 3.98
N GLU A 172 4.96 6.52 4.76
CA GLU A 172 4.50 7.90 4.69
C GLU A 172 5.55 8.88 5.21
N LEU A 173 6.25 8.55 6.30
CA LEU A 173 7.38 9.35 6.80
C LEU A 173 8.53 9.40 5.78
N GLY A 174 8.81 8.28 5.10
CA GLY A 174 9.77 8.25 4.01
C GLY A 174 9.38 9.15 2.84
N ALA A 175 8.10 9.15 2.46
CA ALA A 175 7.60 10.02 1.40
C ALA A 175 7.59 11.51 1.81
N ALA A 176 7.26 11.80 3.07
CA ALA A 176 7.33 13.15 3.60
C ALA A 176 8.78 13.71 3.61
N TRP A 177 9.74 12.83 3.91
CA TRP A 177 11.15 13.19 3.88
C TRP A 177 11.66 13.47 2.47
N ASP A 178 11.32 12.57 1.50
CA ASP A 178 11.66 12.78 0.10
C ASP A 178 11.05 14.10 -0.41
N TYR A 179 9.77 14.35 -0.12
CA TYR A 179 9.09 15.59 -0.49
C TYR A 179 9.79 16.85 0.08
N ALA A 180 10.26 16.80 1.33
CA ALA A 180 10.95 17.93 1.95
C ALA A 180 12.35 18.16 1.36
N LEU A 181 13.04 17.07 0.96
CA LEU A 181 14.32 17.17 0.24
C LEU A 181 14.11 17.77 -1.15
N ASP A 182 13.14 17.27 -1.92
CA ASP A 182 12.82 17.77 -3.26
C ASP A 182 12.36 19.24 -3.24
N ALA A 183 11.67 19.65 -2.18
CA ALA A 183 11.23 21.03 -1.99
C ALA A 183 12.34 21.95 -1.40
N GLY A 184 13.56 21.48 -1.23
CA GLY A 184 14.66 22.23 -0.63
C GLY A 184 14.47 22.64 0.84
N LYS A 185 13.51 22.02 1.53
CA LYS A 185 13.19 22.30 2.94
C LYS A 185 14.12 21.58 3.91
N LEU A 186 14.80 20.54 3.47
CA LEU A 186 15.84 19.85 4.19
C LEU A 186 17.15 19.94 3.39
N PRO A 187 18.31 20.04 4.08
CA PRO A 187 19.61 19.94 3.42
C PRO A 187 19.73 18.62 2.65
N GLU A 188 20.33 18.64 1.45
CA GLU A 188 20.59 17.43 0.65
C GLU A 188 21.36 16.35 1.41
N SER A 189 22.19 16.77 2.38
CA SER A 189 22.92 15.85 3.26
C SER A 189 22.06 15.15 4.31
N SER A 190 20.77 15.51 4.45
CA SER A 190 19.87 14.91 5.45
C SER A 190 19.44 13.52 5.01
N PRO A 191 19.85 12.44 5.68
CA PRO A 191 19.56 11.10 5.23
C PRO A 191 18.08 10.75 5.47
N ASN A 192 17.44 10.13 4.50
CA ASN A 192 16.11 9.56 4.69
C ASN A 192 16.23 8.20 5.40
N TRP A 193 16.25 8.21 6.74
CA TRP A 193 16.35 6.99 7.55
C TRP A 193 15.15 6.08 7.37
N TRP A 194 13.95 6.64 7.14
CA TRP A 194 12.72 5.87 6.93
C TRP A 194 12.78 4.93 5.74
N ARG A 195 13.50 5.30 4.68
CA ARG A 195 13.74 4.45 3.50
C ARG A 195 14.72 3.31 3.78
N GLN A 196 15.55 3.44 4.84
CA GLN A 196 16.65 2.52 5.12
C GLN A 196 16.34 1.50 6.21
N ILE A 197 15.52 1.89 7.22
CA ILE A 197 15.21 1.03 8.37
C ILE A 197 14.13 -0.01 8.06
N MET A 198 14.17 -1.15 8.73
CA MET A 198 13.12 -2.18 8.80
C MET A 198 12.50 -2.61 7.46
N ARG A 199 13.26 -2.57 6.36
CA ARG A 199 12.81 -3.02 5.04
C ARG A 199 12.42 -4.50 5.09
N GLY A 200 11.17 -4.80 4.69
CA GLY A 200 10.66 -6.19 4.65
C GLY A 200 10.46 -6.88 6.00
N ARG A 201 10.75 -6.20 7.13
CA ARG A 201 10.65 -6.79 8.48
C ARG A 201 9.30 -6.54 9.16
N LEU A 202 8.51 -5.59 8.67
CA LEU A 202 7.20 -5.24 9.22
C LEU A 202 6.10 -6.01 8.47
N ARG A 203 6.02 -7.31 8.70
CA ARG A 203 5.01 -8.18 8.10
C ARG A 203 3.97 -8.56 9.15
N SER A 204 2.70 -8.57 8.74
CA SER A 204 1.64 -9.10 9.59
C SER A 204 1.78 -10.62 9.71
N ASN A 205 1.83 -11.10 10.93
CA ASN A 205 1.74 -12.54 11.22
C ASN A 205 0.27 -13.01 11.33
N GLY A 206 -0.70 -12.14 10.97
CA GLY A 206 -2.12 -12.39 11.18
C GLY A 206 -2.52 -12.26 12.65
N LYS A 207 -3.73 -12.70 12.92
CA LYS A 207 -4.25 -12.85 14.28
C LYS A 207 -4.63 -14.32 14.50
N ARG A 208 -4.58 -14.78 15.72
CA ARG A 208 -5.21 -16.06 16.08
C ARG A 208 -6.57 -15.76 16.70
N ILE A 209 -7.61 -16.40 16.18
CA ILE A 209 -8.97 -16.34 16.72
C ILE A 209 -9.39 -17.78 16.97
N GLN A 210 -9.67 -18.13 18.22
CA GLN A 210 -9.95 -19.51 18.64
C GLN A 210 -8.90 -20.53 18.13
N GLY A 211 -7.62 -20.16 18.24
CA GLY A 211 -6.50 -21.01 17.79
C GLY A 211 -6.23 -21.03 16.28
N GLN A 212 -7.14 -20.52 15.46
CA GLN A 212 -7.03 -20.48 14.01
C GLN A 212 -6.30 -19.22 13.53
N PRO A 213 -5.26 -19.32 12.68
CA PRO A 213 -4.60 -18.18 12.12
C PRO A 213 -5.51 -17.46 11.12
N THR A 214 -5.67 -16.13 11.26
CA THR A 214 -6.49 -15.31 10.38
C THR A 214 -5.70 -14.13 9.83
N GLY A 215 -6.03 -13.69 8.61
CA GLY A 215 -5.47 -12.49 8.00
C GLY A 215 -4.10 -12.65 7.33
N THR A 216 -3.46 -13.82 7.38
CA THR A 216 -2.22 -14.13 6.63
C THR A 216 -2.49 -14.72 5.27
N VAL A 217 -3.51 -15.55 5.16
CA VAL A 217 -3.94 -16.20 3.92
C VAL A 217 -5.23 -15.55 3.42
N LYS A 218 -5.30 -15.25 2.14
CA LYS A 218 -6.52 -14.76 1.51
C LYS A 218 -7.50 -15.93 1.41
N ARG A 219 -8.58 -15.88 2.22
CA ARG A 219 -9.60 -16.93 2.26
C ARG A 219 -10.54 -16.83 1.06
N PHE A 220 -11.01 -17.96 0.59
CA PHE A 220 -12.22 -18.16 -0.19
C PHE A 220 -13.00 -19.32 0.42
N LEU A 221 -14.30 -19.38 0.18
CA LEU A 221 -15.18 -20.44 0.70
C LEU A 221 -15.16 -21.63 -0.25
N SER A 222 -15.17 -22.84 0.30
CA SER A 222 -15.47 -24.06 -0.47
C SER A 222 -16.93 -24.04 -0.94
N ASP A 223 -17.29 -24.94 -1.86
CA ASP A 223 -18.68 -25.07 -2.35
C ASP A 223 -19.67 -25.32 -1.20
N ALA A 224 -19.33 -26.22 -0.29
CA ALA A 224 -20.14 -26.52 0.90
C ALA A 224 -20.28 -25.30 1.82
N GLU A 225 -19.19 -24.60 2.10
CA GLU A 225 -19.23 -23.37 2.92
C GLU A 225 -20.03 -22.26 2.23
N ALA A 226 -19.90 -22.11 0.91
CA ALA A 226 -20.67 -21.14 0.16
C ALA A 226 -22.17 -21.44 0.21
N GLY A 227 -22.57 -22.70 0.04
CA GLY A 227 -23.95 -23.15 0.20
C GLY A 227 -24.50 -22.86 1.59
N ALA A 228 -23.72 -23.20 2.63
CA ALA A 228 -24.08 -22.92 4.03
C ALA A 228 -24.26 -21.43 4.27
N VAL A 229 -23.36 -20.58 3.79
CA VAL A 229 -23.45 -19.12 3.92
C VAL A 229 -24.66 -18.59 3.17
N ILE A 230 -24.90 -19.00 1.92
CA ILE A 230 -26.05 -18.56 1.13
C ILE A 230 -27.36 -18.84 1.86
N ASN A 231 -27.53 -20.05 2.41
CA ASN A 231 -28.73 -20.45 3.14
C ASN A 231 -28.86 -19.74 4.51
N TRP A 232 -27.76 -19.26 5.05
CA TRP A 232 -27.76 -18.52 6.31
C TRP A 232 -28.05 -17.02 6.13
N LEU A 233 -27.84 -16.45 4.92
CA LEU A 233 -27.99 -15.01 4.65
C LEU A 233 -29.32 -14.39 5.14
N PRO A 234 -30.49 -15.07 5.09
CA PRO A 234 -31.75 -14.53 5.59
C PRO A 234 -31.76 -14.14 7.08
N ASN A 235 -30.79 -14.59 7.85
CA ASN A 235 -30.64 -14.19 9.26
C ASN A 235 -30.03 -12.76 9.42
N PHE A 236 -29.52 -12.17 8.36
CA PHE A 236 -29.11 -10.78 8.34
C PHE A 236 -30.30 -9.83 8.11
N SER A 237 -30.11 -8.54 8.41
CA SER A 237 -31.04 -7.53 7.91
C SER A 237 -31.11 -7.57 6.38
N ARG A 238 -32.28 -7.25 5.82
CA ARG A 238 -32.52 -7.32 4.37
C ARG A 238 -31.46 -6.59 3.53
N SER A 239 -30.97 -5.44 4.00
CA SER A 239 -29.95 -4.69 3.29
C SER A 239 -28.57 -5.38 3.30
N VAL A 240 -28.25 -6.07 4.38
CA VAL A 240 -27.00 -6.83 4.50
C VAL A 240 -27.09 -8.13 3.72
N GLU A 241 -28.20 -8.85 3.82
CA GLU A 241 -28.49 -10.05 3.01
C GLU A 241 -28.34 -9.77 1.52
N ASP A 242 -29.03 -8.75 1.02
CA ASP A 242 -28.98 -8.34 -0.39
C ASP A 242 -27.55 -7.96 -0.82
N ALA A 243 -26.84 -7.20 0.01
CA ALA A 243 -25.47 -6.81 -0.32
C ALA A 243 -24.50 -7.99 -0.35
N LEU A 244 -24.60 -8.94 0.60
CA LEU A 244 -23.77 -10.15 0.62
C LEU A 244 -24.10 -11.09 -0.55
N THR A 245 -25.37 -11.18 -0.95
CA THR A 245 -25.77 -11.88 -2.15
C THR A 245 -25.14 -11.24 -3.40
N LEU A 246 -25.18 -9.92 -3.53
CA LEU A 246 -24.55 -9.21 -4.65
C LEU A 246 -23.03 -9.43 -4.70
N TYR A 247 -22.33 -9.54 -3.58
CA TYR A 247 -20.89 -9.90 -3.58
C TYR A 247 -20.62 -11.23 -4.31
N LEU A 248 -21.49 -12.23 -4.10
CA LEU A 248 -21.35 -13.55 -4.73
C LEU A 248 -21.77 -13.53 -6.19
N TRP A 249 -22.96 -12.97 -6.51
CA TRP A 249 -23.55 -13.02 -7.86
C TRP A 249 -22.90 -12.07 -8.86
N THR A 250 -22.29 -10.97 -8.39
CA THR A 250 -21.67 -9.98 -9.28
C THR A 250 -20.14 -9.91 -9.15
N ALA A 251 -19.58 -10.51 -8.11
CA ALA A 251 -18.17 -10.40 -7.75
C ALA A 251 -17.65 -8.95 -7.64
N THR A 252 -18.53 -7.95 -7.42
CA THR A 252 -18.18 -6.53 -7.25
C THR A 252 -17.64 -6.22 -5.85
N ARG A 253 -17.10 -5.02 -5.65
CA ARG A 253 -16.59 -4.61 -4.32
C ARG A 253 -17.72 -4.05 -3.46
N GLY A 254 -17.65 -4.29 -2.16
CA GLY A 254 -18.69 -3.80 -1.26
C GLY A 254 -18.82 -2.28 -1.17
N ALA A 255 -17.79 -1.53 -1.50
CA ALA A 255 -17.89 -0.08 -1.63
C ALA A 255 -18.71 0.32 -2.87
N GLU A 256 -18.62 -0.45 -3.95
CA GLU A 256 -19.40 -0.28 -5.17
C GLU A 256 -20.86 -0.66 -4.89
N ILE A 257 -21.11 -1.81 -4.26
CA ILE A 257 -22.47 -2.27 -3.88
C ILE A 257 -23.14 -1.24 -2.94
N GLY A 258 -22.46 -0.82 -1.87
CA GLY A 258 -23.03 0.13 -0.92
C GLY A 258 -23.33 1.51 -1.55
N ALA A 259 -22.60 1.88 -2.61
CA ALA A 259 -22.78 3.13 -3.34
C ALA A 259 -23.56 2.96 -4.67
N MET A 260 -24.30 1.85 -4.85
CA MET A 260 -25.13 1.62 -6.02
C MET A 260 -26.30 2.61 -6.04
N GLU A 261 -26.52 3.24 -7.19
CA GLU A 261 -27.63 4.15 -7.44
C GLU A 261 -28.55 3.59 -8.54
N GLY A 262 -29.85 3.82 -8.41
CA GLY A 262 -30.78 3.36 -9.41
C GLY A 262 -30.62 3.99 -10.80
N ARG A 263 -30.04 5.21 -10.87
CA ARG A 263 -29.68 5.84 -12.15
C ARG A 263 -28.55 5.15 -12.92
N GLU A 264 -27.81 4.25 -12.27
CA GLU A 264 -26.71 3.46 -12.85
C GLU A 264 -27.21 2.13 -13.44
N ILE A 265 -28.51 1.84 -13.28
CA ILE A 265 -29.14 0.61 -13.74
C ILE A 265 -29.91 0.91 -15.01
N ALA A 266 -29.70 0.09 -16.04
CA ALA A 266 -30.39 0.18 -17.31
C ALA A 266 -30.92 -1.20 -17.74
N GLU A 267 -32.12 -1.22 -18.32
CA GLU A 267 -32.66 -2.38 -19.04
C GLU A 267 -32.13 -2.29 -20.48
N GLU A 268 -31.43 -3.31 -20.92
CA GLU A 268 -30.90 -3.43 -22.28
C GLU A 268 -31.55 -4.63 -22.99
N SER A 269 -31.29 -4.81 -24.28
CA SER A 269 -31.92 -5.88 -25.09
C SER A 269 -31.63 -7.28 -24.56
N ASP A 270 -30.52 -7.48 -23.85
CA ASP A 270 -30.07 -8.75 -23.27
C ASP A 270 -30.34 -8.84 -21.75
N GLY A 271 -30.98 -7.84 -21.14
CA GLY A 271 -31.40 -7.80 -19.74
C GLY A 271 -30.82 -6.65 -18.94
N LEU A 272 -30.90 -6.77 -17.63
CA LEU A 272 -30.53 -5.68 -16.69
C LEU A 272 -29.01 -5.53 -16.55
N TRP A 273 -28.55 -4.28 -16.61
CA TRP A 273 -27.14 -3.91 -16.48
C TRP A 273 -26.93 -2.86 -15.39
N TRP A 274 -25.82 -2.98 -14.67
CA TRP A 274 -25.32 -1.99 -13.74
C TRP A 274 -24.01 -1.39 -14.26
N THR A 275 -24.03 -0.12 -14.61
CA THR A 275 -22.85 0.63 -15.05
C THR A 275 -22.28 1.42 -13.88
N ILE A 276 -21.19 0.96 -13.29
CA ILE A 276 -20.52 1.60 -12.15
C ILE A 276 -19.60 2.69 -12.69
N PRO A 277 -19.87 3.99 -12.39
CA PRO A 277 -19.01 5.07 -12.85
C PRO A 277 -17.58 4.89 -12.38
N LYS A 278 -16.60 5.14 -13.26
CA LYS A 278 -15.16 5.08 -12.99
C LYS A 278 -14.79 5.73 -11.65
N ILE A 279 -15.39 6.89 -11.36
CA ILE A 279 -15.11 7.67 -10.14
C ILE A 279 -15.42 6.89 -8.84
N LYS A 280 -16.37 5.94 -8.88
CA LYS A 280 -16.72 5.09 -7.75
C LYS A 280 -15.79 3.89 -7.61
N THR A 281 -15.06 3.52 -8.65
CA THR A 281 -14.17 2.37 -8.65
C THR A 281 -12.81 2.68 -8.00
N LYS A 282 -12.05 1.63 -7.69
CA LYS A 282 -10.66 1.76 -7.23
C LYS A 282 -9.72 2.30 -8.31
N ASN A 283 -10.13 2.13 -9.58
CA ASN A 283 -9.34 2.51 -10.76
C ASN A 283 -9.51 3.98 -11.15
N ALA A 284 -10.29 4.77 -10.43
CA ALA A 284 -10.57 6.18 -10.71
C ALA A 284 -9.34 7.04 -11.03
N ARG A 285 -8.20 6.72 -10.42
CA ARG A 285 -6.92 7.44 -10.59
C ARG A 285 -6.21 7.15 -11.92
N HIS A 286 -6.59 6.09 -12.62
CA HIS A 286 -5.96 5.69 -13.88
C HIS A 286 -6.68 6.38 -15.03
N GLU A 287 -5.94 7.06 -15.88
CA GLU A 287 -6.49 7.84 -16.99
C GLU A 287 -7.30 6.95 -17.96
N ASN A 288 -6.78 5.79 -18.28
CA ASN A 288 -7.37 4.82 -19.21
C ASN A 288 -8.46 3.92 -18.58
N ALA A 289 -8.85 4.12 -17.30
CA ALA A 289 -9.92 3.35 -16.72
C ALA A 289 -11.27 3.82 -17.25
N THR A 290 -12.16 2.86 -17.55
CA THR A 290 -13.55 3.08 -17.98
C THR A 290 -14.52 2.75 -16.85
N ASP A 291 -15.79 3.03 -17.06
CA ASP A 291 -16.86 2.58 -16.20
C ASP A 291 -16.91 1.04 -16.19
N LEU A 292 -17.27 0.46 -15.06
CA LEU A 292 -17.36 -0.99 -14.94
C LEU A 292 -18.79 -1.44 -15.22
N ARG A 293 -18.99 -2.18 -16.29
CA ARG A 293 -20.28 -2.78 -16.65
C ARG A 293 -20.44 -4.14 -15.99
N VAL A 294 -21.57 -4.35 -15.34
CA VAL A 294 -21.90 -5.57 -14.59
C VAL A 294 -23.29 -6.06 -15.01
N PRO A 295 -23.40 -7.18 -15.70
CA PRO A 295 -24.70 -7.77 -16.00
C PRO A 295 -25.32 -8.33 -14.72
N LEU A 296 -26.59 -8.01 -14.51
CA LEU A 296 -27.35 -8.49 -13.37
C LEU A 296 -28.13 -9.74 -13.78
N VAL A 297 -27.82 -10.85 -13.14
CA VAL A 297 -28.43 -12.16 -13.46
C VAL A 297 -28.88 -12.89 -12.19
N GLY A 298 -29.92 -13.72 -12.30
CA GLY A 298 -30.42 -14.53 -11.19
C GLY A 298 -30.80 -13.70 -9.96
N ARG A 299 -30.33 -14.08 -8.76
CA ARG A 299 -30.67 -13.35 -7.52
C ARG A 299 -30.22 -11.88 -7.56
N ALA A 300 -29.14 -11.55 -8.26
CA ALA A 300 -28.69 -10.16 -8.37
C ALA A 300 -29.73 -9.30 -9.10
N GLU A 301 -30.29 -9.79 -10.19
CA GLU A 301 -31.35 -9.10 -10.92
C GLU A 301 -32.60 -8.91 -10.06
N ALA A 302 -33.10 -10.00 -9.45
CA ALA A 302 -34.28 -9.95 -8.58
C ALA A 302 -34.12 -8.95 -7.42
N ILE A 303 -32.93 -8.90 -6.79
CA ILE A 303 -32.62 -7.95 -5.72
C ILE A 303 -32.65 -6.52 -6.26
N VAL A 304 -31.97 -6.25 -7.36
CA VAL A 304 -31.85 -4.89 -7.90
C VAL A 304 -33.21 -4.38 -8.39
N ARG A 305 -34.01 -5.18 -9.08
CA ARG A 305 -35.38 -4.80 -9.50
C ARG A 305 -36.22 -4.39 -8.28
N ARG A 306 -36.28 -5.21 -7.23
CA ARG A 306 -36.99 -4.89 -5.98
C ARG A 306 -36.50 -3.61 -5.31
N ARG A 307 -35.19 -3.36 -5.35
CA ARG A 307 -34.63 -2.14 -4.78
C ARG A 307 -34.89 -0.91 -5.65
N LEU A 308 -34.91 -1.06 -6.97
CA LEU A 308 -35.36 0.00 -7.89
C LEU A 308 -36.79 0.42 -7.64
N GLU A 309 -37.70 -0.53 -7.45
CA GLU A 309 -39.12 -0.27 -7.11
C GLU A 309 -39.21 0.56 -5.80
N ARG A 310 -38.36 0.26 -4.80
CA ARG A 310 -38.41 0.90 -3.50
C ARG A 310 -37.72 2.26 -3.47
N TYR A 311 -36.59 2.42 -4.14
CA TYR A 311 -35.70 3.59 -3.98
C TYR A 311 -35.55 4.42 -5.25
N GLY A 312 -36.14 3.99 -6.36
CA GLY A 312 -36.08 4.71 -7.64
C GLY A 312 -34.65 4.94 -8.10
N LYS A 313 -34.37 6.15 -8.58
CA LYS A 313 -33.05 6.54 -9.11
C LYS A 313 -31.99 6.86 -8.03
N GLY A 314 -32.38 6.92 -6.75
CA GLY A 314 -31.50 7.20 -5.63
C GLY A 314 -30.59 6.05 -5.24
N TRP A 315 -30.01 6.17 -4.01
CA TRP A 315 -29.18 5.11 -3.43
C TRP A 315 -30.01 3.82 -3.22
N LEU A 316 -29.61 2.72 -3.82
CA LEU A 316 -30.26 1.43 -3.62
C LEU A 316 -29.93 0.81 -2.26
N PHE A 317 -28.84 1.25 -1.63
CA PHE A 317 -28.44 0.91 -0.27
C PHE A 317 -28.26 2.18 0.56
N PRO A 318 -29.38 2.86 0.95
CA PRO A 318 -29.27 4.07 1.72
C PRO A 318 -28.82 3.79 3.16
N ALA A 319 -28.00 4.68 3.71
CA ALA A 319 -27.66 4.69 5.12
C ALA A 319 -28.72 5.45 5.94
N GLU A 320 -28.92 5.10 7.20
CA GLU A 320 -29.92 5.75 8.10
C GLU A 320 -29.74 7.27 8.19
N ARG A 321 -28.49 7.76 8.16
CA ARG A 321 -28.17 9.19 8.25
C ARG A 321 -28.08 9.88 6.87
N GLY A 322 -28.61 9.25 5.84
CA GLY A 322 -28.51 9.71 4.46
C GLY A 322 -27.22 9.26 3.76
N GLY A 323 -27.22 9.35 2.42
CA GLY A 323 -26.11 8.89 1.59
C GLY A 323 -25.99 7.38 1.45
N PRO A 324 -24.88 6.89 0.87
CA PRO A 324 -24.68 5.47 0.60
C PRO A 324 -24.24 4.69 1.83
N MET A 325 -24.63 3.41 1.91
CA MET A 325 -24.18 2.51 2.96
C MET A 325 -22.70 2.21 2.82
N GLN A 326 -21.94 2.37 3.89
CA GLN A 326 -20.51 2.10 3.86
C GLN A 326 -20.20 0.60 3.93
N GLN A 327 -19.22 0.14 3.15
CA GLN A 327 -18.74 -1.25 3.18
C GLN A 327 -18.46 -1.80 4.58
N LYS A 328 -18.03 -0.94 5.50
CA LYS A 328 -17.76 -1.30 6.90
C LYS A 328 -19.00 -1.89 7.59
N VAL A 329 -20.20 -1.45 7.23
CA VAL A 329 -21.47 -1.96 7.82
C VAL A 329 -21.61 -3.45 7.55
N PHE A 330 -21.32 -3.91 6.32
CA PHE A 330 -21.39 -5.33 5.97
C PHE A 330 -20.38 -6.16 6.79
N GLY A 331 -19.14 -5.67 6.93
CA GLY A 331 -18.12 -6.34 7.75
C GLY A 331 -18.50 -6.41 9.23
N THR A 332 -19.09 -5.33 9.78
CA THR A 332 -19.54 -5.29 11.17
C THR A 332 -20.70 -6.26 11.39
N ALA A 333 -21.66 -6.33 10.46
CA ALA A 333 -22.77 -7.26 10.52
C ALA A 333 -22.31 -8.73 10.51
N VAL A 334 -21.41 -9.08 9.60
CA VAL A 334 -20.83 -10.43 9.54
C VAL A 334 -20.09 -10.75 10.85
N HIS A 335 -19.23 -9.85 11.33
CA HIS A 335 -18.51 -10.05 12.58
C HIS A 335 -19.46 -10.21 13.78
N PHE A 336 -20.55 -9.45 13.84
CA PHE A 336 -21.54 -9.53 14.89
C PHE A 336 -22.15 -10.93 15.04
N HIS A 337 -22.35 -11.64 13.96
CA HIS A 337 -22.91 -13.00 13.96
C HIS A 337 -21.85 -14.12 14.04
N MET A 338 -20.56 -13.80 14.09
CA MET A 338 -19.51 -14.81 14.29
C MET A 338 -19.60 -15.42 15.68
N PRO A 339 -19.34 -16.73 15.87
CA PRO A 339 -19.38 -17.40 17.17
C PRO A 339 -18.46 -16.75 18.21
N TYR A 340 -17.31 -16.27 17.77
CA TYR A 340 -16.30 -15.61 18.61
C TYR A 340 -16.49 -14.11 18.79
N SER A 341 -17.61 -13.55 18.33
CA SER A 341 -17.88 -12.12 18.51
C SER A 341 -18.35 -11.81 19.91
N GLU A 342 -17.58 -11.02 20.64
CA GLU A 342 -17.89 -10.48 21.96
C GLU A 342 -18.77 -9.21 21.88
N THR A 343 -19.08 -8.74 20.64
CA THR A 343 -19.93 -7.56 20.44
C THR A 343 -21.32 -7.83 20.95
N LYS A 344 -21.77 -7.04 21.93
CA LYS A 344 -23.08 -7.19 22.61
C LYS A 344 -23.33 -8.64 23.06
N PRO A 345 -22.51 -9.16 23.99
CA PRO A 345 -22.57 -10.57 24.41
C PRO A 345 -23.92 -10.99 24.97
N GLN A 346 -24.67 -10.05 25.59
CA GLN A 346 -25.99 -10.31 26.18
C GLN A 346 -27.08 -10.52 25.12
N GLN A 347 -26.87 -10.11 23.89
CA GLN A 347 -27.87 -10.24 22.85
C GLN A 347 -27.85 -11.67 22.26
N VAL A 348 -28.95 -12.40 22.49
CA VAL A 348 -29.19 -13.70 21.83
C VAL A 348 -29.41 -13.45 20.35
N ARG A 349 -28.66 -14.19 19.51
CA ARG A 349 -28.73 -14.05 18.05
C ARG A 349 -28.26 -15.31 17.33
N PRO A 350 -28.72 -15.57 16.11
CA PRO A 350 -28.17 -16.64 15.28
C PRO A 350 -26.67 -16.48 15.08
N ARG A 351 -25.92 -17.57 15.10
CA ARG A 351 -24.48 -17.58 14.86
C ARG A 351 -24.17 -18.25 13.51
N LEU A 352 -23.20 -17.69 12.81
CA LEU A 352 -22.70 -18.25 11.55
C LEU A 352 -22.06 -19.61 11.79
N ALA A 353 -22.48 -20.61 11.02
CA ALA A 353 -21.84 -21.95 11.01
C ALA A 353 -20.47 -21.89 10.35
N VAL A 354 -20.35 -21.12 9.28
CA VAL A 354 -19.09 -20.89 8.58
C VAL A 354 -18.38 -19.69 9.22
N THR A 355 -17.14 -19.87 9.62
CA THR A 355 -16.41 -18.87 10.41
C THR A 355 -15.15 -18.36 9.68
N HIS A 356 -14.48 -17.33 10.25
CA HIS A 356 -13.19 -16.81 9.79
C HIS A 356 -13.20 -16.27 8.35
N TRP A 357 -14.29 -15.64 7.92
CA TRP A 357 -14.41 -14.95 6.65
C TRP A 357 -14.94 -13.53 6.81
N ALA A 358 -14.72 -12.70 5.82
CA ALA A 358 -15.19 -11.33 5.71
C ALA A 358 -15.91 -11.13 4.36
N PRO A 359 -16.77 -10.10 4.20
CA PRO A 359 -17.51 -9.90 2.94
C PRO A 359 -16.66 -9.91 1.68
N HIS A 360 -15.42 -9.40 1.75
CA HIS A 360 -14.53 -9.43 0.59
C HIS A 360 -14.08 -10.85 0.19
N ASP A 361 -14.17 -11.83 1.07
CA ASP A 361 -13.87 -13.23 0.75
C ASP A 361 -14.96 -13.85 -0.13
N LEU A 362 -16.23 -13.35 -0.07
CA LEU A 362 -17.28 -13.74 -0.99
C LEU A 362 -16.92 -13.38 -2.44
N ARG A 363 -16.35 -12.20 -2.67
CA ARG A 363 -15.86 -11.81 -4.00
C ARG A 363 -14.69 -12.71 -4.45
N ARG A 364 -13.80 -13.11 -3.53
CA ARG A 364 -12.72 -14.06 -3.82
C ARG A 364 -13.29 -15.43 -4.16
N THR A 365 -14.34 -15.86 -3.44
CA THR A 365 -15.07 -17.11 -3.70
C THR A 365 -15.67 -17.09 -5.09
N ALA A 366 -16.42 -16.05 -5.46
CA ALA A 366 -16.98 -15.88 -6.79
C ALA A 366 -15.90 -15.93 -7.89
N ARG A 367 -14.77 -15.22 -7.71
CA ARG A 367 -13.65 -15.23 -8.66
C ARG A 367 -13.00 -16.62 -8.78
N THR A 368 -12.89 -17.35 -7.67
CA THR A 368 -12.33 -18.71 -7.64
C THR A 368 -13.29 -19.70 -8.32
N MET A 369 -14.61 -19.60 -8.07
CA MET A 369 -15.62 -20.41 -8.73
C MET A 369 -15.65 -20.16 -10.23
N LEU A 370 -15.54 -18.92 -10.69
CA LEU A 370 -15.41 -18.60 -12.12
C LEU A 370 -14.21 -19.32 -12.74
N ALA A 371 -13.06 -19.31 -12.08
CA ALA A 371 -11.89 -20.03 -12.57
C ALA A 371 -12.10 -21.55 -12.61
N ALA A 372 -12.74 -22.12 -11.58
CA ALA A 372 -13.07 -23.55 -11.51
C ALA A 372 -14.10 -23.96 -12.60
N LEU A 373 -14.97 -23.04 -13.03
CA LEU A 373 -15.89 -23.24 -14.15
C LEU A 373 -15.20 -23.11 -15.52
N GLY A 374 -13.92 -22.77 -15.59
CA GLY A 374 -13.16 -22.62 -16.83
C GLY A 374 -13.19 -21.21 -17.43
N CYS A 375 -13.60 -20.18 -16.65
CA CYS A 375 -13.60 -18.79 -17.12
C CYS A 375 -12.18 -18.36 -17.49
N PRO A 376 -11.94 -17.86 -18.71
CA PRO A 376 -10.65 -17.29 -19.10
C PRO A 376 -10.19 -16.20 -18.13
N TYR A 377 -8.88 -16.12 -17.93
CA TYR A 377 -8.28 -15.21 -16.93
C TYR A 377 -8.69 -13.76 -17.17
N GLU A 378 -8.59 -13.29 -18.43
CA GLU A 378 -8.88 -11.91 -18.83
C GLU A 378 -10.35 -11.55 -18.56
N ILE A 379 -11.28 -12.45 -18.85
CA ILE A 379 -12.71 -12.27 -18.60
C ILE A 379 -12.97 -12.24 -17.10
N GLY A 380 -12.35 -13.15 -16.34
CA GLY A 380 -12.45 -13.16 -14.90
C GLY A 380 -11.94 -11.87 -14.24
N GLU A 381 -10.84 -11.29 -14.74
CA GLU A 381 -10.33 -10.00 -14.27
C GLU A 381 -11.23 -8.84 -14.72
N ALA A 382 -11.80 -8.89 -15.94
CA ALA A 382 -12.79 -7.91 -16.40
C ALA A 382 -14.04 -7.91 -15.52
N ILE A 383 -14.59 -9.10 -15.19
CA ILE A 383 -15.77 -9.24 -14.31
C ILE A 383 -15.50 -8.57 -12.94
N ILE A 384 -14.34 -8.81 -12.34
CA ILE A 384 -14.03 -8.20 -11.05
C ILE A 384 -13.50 -6.77 -11.18
N GLY A 385 -13.45 -6.16 -12.35
CA GLY A 385 -13.02 -4.78 -12.58
C GLY A 385 -11.56 -4.55 -12.17
N HIS A 386 -10.67 -5.47 -12.52
CA HIS A 386 -9.22 -5.26 -12.45
C HIS A 386 -8.72 -4.78 -13.81
N MET A 387 -7.82 -3.82 -13.79
CA MET A 387 -7.06 -3.47 -15.00
C MET A 387 -5.99 -4.51 -15.24
N LEU A 388 -5.88 -4.98 -16.47
CA LEU A 388 -4.80 -5.88 -16.87
C LEU A 388 -3.46 -5.13 -16.78
N PRO A 389 -2.42 -5.71 -16.17
CA PRO A 389 -1.12 -5.07 -16.08
C PRO A 389 -0.38 -5.07 -17.43
N GLY A 390 0.47 -4.06 -17.63
CA GLY A 390 1.39 -4.00 -18.79
C GLY A 390 0.74 -3.64 -20.10
N VAL A 391 1.42 -4.00 -21.20
CA VAL A 391 1.08 -3.64 -22.60
C VAL A 391 -0.33 -4.16 -22.99
N GLY A 392 -0.71 -5.35 -22.52
CA GLY A 392 -2.03 -5.93 -22.80
C GLY A 392 -3.21 -5.05 -22.35
N GLY A 393 -3.07 -4.34 -21.23
CA GLY A 393 -4.11 -3.41 -20.74
C GLY A 393 -4.23 -2.12 -21.55
N VAL A 394 -3.21 -1.77 -22.34
CA VAL A 394 -3.22 -0.57 -23.21
C VAL A 394 -3.92 -0.85 -24.54
N TYR A 395 -3.73 -2.05 -25.10
CA TYR A 395 -4.23 -2.41 -26.42
C TYR A 395 -5.59 -3.08 -26.42
N ASN A 396 -5.94 -3.83 -25.36
CA ASN A 396 -7.21 -4.52 -25.27
C ASN A 396 -8.30 -3.60 -24.68
N ARG A 397 -9.14 -3.04 -25.55
CA ARG A 397 -10.28 -2.16 -25.23
C ARG A 397 -11.63 -2.85 -25.41
N HIS A 398 -11.65 -4.18 -25.56
CA HIS A 398 -12.89 -4.94 -25.68
C HIS A 398 -13.64 -4.93 -24.35
N ASP A 399 -14.95 -4.68 -24.39
CA ASP A 399 -15.78 -4.50 -23.19
C ASP A 399 -16.16 -5.83 -22.51
N TYR A 400 -16.05 -6.94 -23.23
CA TYR A 400 -16.40 -8.28 -22.76
C TYR A 400 -17.85 -8.42 -22.22
N ASP A 401 -18.78 -7.63 -22.67
CA ASP A 401 -20.12 -7.59 -22.09
C ASP A 401 -20.87 -8.93 -22.28
N ALA A 402 -20.82 -9.51 -23.46
CA ALA A 402 -21.43 -10.82 -23.73
C ALA A 402 -20.80 -11.93 -22.87
N GLU A 403 -19.48 -11.95 -22.79
CA GLU A 403 -18.72 -12.92 -21.99
C GLU A 403 -18.97 -12.75 -20.49
N ARG A 404 -19.03 -11.50 -20.00
CA ARG A 404 -19.38 -11.21 -18.61
C ARG A 404 -20.74 -11.76 -18.26
N ARG A 405 -21.77 -11.56 -19.13
CA ARG A 405 -23.11 -12.09 -18.93
C ARG A 405 -23.11 -13.61 -18.94
N GLN A 406 -22.46 -14.23 -19.92
CA GLN A 406 -22.36 -15.68 -20.00
C GLN A 406 -21.74 -16.29 -18.74
N TRP A 407 -20.59 -15.74 -18.29
CA TRP A 407 -19.88 -16.30 -17.15
C TRP A 407 -20.56 -16.02 -15.81
N LEU A 408 -21.19 -14.86 -15.63
CA LEU A 408 -21.99 -14.58 -14.44
C LEU A 408 -23.26 -15.42 -14.41
N SER A 409 -23.87 -15.76 -15.55
CA SER A 409 -24.99 -16.73 -15.62
C SER A 409 -24.55 -18.13 -15.19
N LYS A 410 -23.40 -18.61 -15.65
CA LYS A 410 -22.81 -19.88 -15.18
C LYS A 410 -22.49 -19.86 -13.68
N LEU A 411 -21.93 -18.75 -13.17
CA LEU A 411 -21.69 -18.57 -11.75
C LEU A 411 -22.99 -18.59 -10.95
N SER A 412 -24.04 -17.89 -11.42
CA SER A 412 -25.35 -17.89 -10.78
C SER A 412 -25.93 -19.30 -10.67
N ALA A 413 -25.88 -20.07 -11.76
CA ALA A 413 -26.35 -21.48 -11.76
C ALA A 413 -25.55 -22.34 -10.77
N LYS A 414 -24.21 -22.16 -10.68
CA LYS A 414 -23.35 -22.84 -9.71
C LYS A 414 -23.70 -22.48 -8.27
N LEU A 415 -23.93 -21.19 -7.98
CA LEU A 415 -24.30 -20.72 -6.64
C LEU A 415 -25.66 -21.26 -6.20
N GLU A 416 -26.65 -21.35 -7.12
CA GLU A 416 -27.94 -22.01 -6.82
C GLU A 416 -27.77 -23.50 -6.54
N ALA A 417 -26.97 -24.20 -7.35
CA ALA A 417 -26.70 -25.62 -7.14
C ALA A 417 -26.04 -25.92 -5.77
N VAL A 418 -25.05 -25.14 -5.36
CA VAL A 418 -24.39 -25.35 -4.04
C VAL A 418 -25.32 -24.98 -2.89
N SER A 419 -26.19 -23.99 -3.05
CA SER A 419 -27.23 -23.63 -2.07
C SER A 419 -28.21 -24.80 -1.87
N GLN A 420 -28.69 -25.41 -2.97
CA GLN A 420 -29.62 -26.53 -2.92
C GLN A 420 -28.98 -27.80 -2.35
N ALA A 421 -27.72 -28.09 -2.70
CA ALA A 421 -26.98 -29.25 -2.17
C ALA A 421 -26.79 -29.20 -0.66
N HIS A 422 -26.77 -28.01 -0.05
CA HIS A 422 -26.63 -27.84 1.39
C HIS A 422 -27.94 -28.00 2.17
N VAL A 423 -29.09 -28.00 1.50
CA VAL A 423 -30.43 -28.19 2.12
C VAL A 423 -30.78 -29.69 2.27
N ARG A 424 -30.14 -30.55 1.48
CA ARG A 424 -30.26 -32.02 1.55
C ARG A 424 -29.29 -32.60 2.56
#